data_847a7ac88f2731a11e0e6e0109db4b54
#
_entry.id   847a7ac88f2731a11e0e6e0109db4b54
#
_cell.length_a   1.000
_cell.length_b   1.000
_cell.length_c   1.000
_cell.angle_alpha   90.00
_cell.angle_beta   90.00
_cell.angle_gamma   90.00
#
_symmetry.space_group_name_H-M   'P 1'
#
loop_
_entity.id
_entity.type
_entity.pdbx_description
1 polymer ?
#
loop_
_entity_poly.entity_id
_entity_poly.type
_entity_poly.pdbx_seq_one_letter_code
_entity_poly.pdbx_strand_id
1 'polypeptide(L)'
;SLIFGGFSKDEVLAMEEYLVIFSGYRSHRIDYSGATRTEYWYKSDIGSAKLDRNLHKLLARLDLRGMVQGSGNTYTVKKISLRNKKSEITPSEW
;
A
#
# COMPACT_ATOMS: atom_id res chain seq x y z
N SER A 1 -3.36 -12.17 0.00
CA SER A 1 -3.05 -11.24 -1.11
C SER A 1 -2.92 -9.82 -0.62
N LEU A 2 -2.01 -9.10 -1.22
CA LEU A 2 -1.84 -7.67 -0.97
C LEU A 2 -2.18 -6.92 -2.25
N ILE A 3 -3.07 -5.96 -2.15
CA ILE A 3 -3.49 -5.17 -3.30
C ILE A 3 -3.17 -3.71 -3.04
N PHE A 4 -2.38 -3.11 -3.93
CA PHE A 4 -2.05 -1.70 -3.82
C PHE A 4 -2.77 -0.95 -4.94
N GLY A 5 -3.60 0.01 -4.59
CA GLY A 5 -4.38 0.77 -5.55
C GLY A 5 -4.06 2.25 -5.53
N GLY A 6 -3.96 2.85 -6.69
CA GLY A 6 -3.74 4.29 -6.81
C GLY A 6 -2.29 4.75 -6.71
N PHE A 7 -1.36 3.83 -6.53
CA PHE A 7 0.06 4.16 -6.42
C PHE A 7 0.76 4.05 -7.78
N SER A 8 1.79 4.83 -7.99
CA SER A 8 2.58 4.73 -9.20
C SER A 8 3.46 3.49 -9.13
N LYS A 9 4.03 3.09 -10.25
CA LYS A 9 4.91 1.94 -10.27
C LYS A 9 6.10 2.13 -9.38
N ASP A 10 6.68 3.32 -9.37
CA ASP A 10 7.82 3.61 -8.53
C ASP A 10 7.46 3.51 -7.05
N GLU A 11 6.28 3.96 -6.70
CA GLU A 11 5.81 3.87 -5.32
C GLU A 11 5.64 2.41 -4.92
N VAL A 12 5.07 1.60 -5.80
CA VAL A 12 4.87 0.19 -5.51
C VAL A 12 6.20 -0.55 -5.37
N LEU A 13 7.18 -0.23 -6.21
CA LEU A 13 8.49 -0.85 -6.11
C LEU A 13 9.16 -0.49 -4.79
N ALA A 14 9.02 0.74 -4.37
CA ALA A 14 9.58 1.16 -3.09
C ALA A 14 8.90 0.41 -1.94
N MET A 15 7.60 0.21 -2.02
CA MET A 15 6.88 -0.54 -1.01
C MET A 15 7.31 -2.00 -1.00
N GLU A 16 7.56 -2.57 -2.16
CA GLU A 16 7.97 -3.95 -2.25
C GLU A 16 9.28 -4.20 -1.50
N GLU A 17 10.17 -3.26 -1.51
CA GLU A 17 11.43 -3.38 -0.79
C GLU A 17 11.24 -3.51 0.71
N TYR A 18 10.21 -2.89 1.24
CA TYR A 18 9.91 -3.00 2.66
C TYR A 18 9.17 -4.30 2.97
N LEU A 19 8.37 -4.80 2.04
CA LEU A 19 7.62 -6.03 2.29
C LEU A 19 8.52 -7.21 2.58
N VAL A 20 9.68 -7.26 1.97
CA VAL A 20 10.60 -8.37 2.16
C VAL A 20 11.35 -8.32 3.49
N ILE A 21 11.36 -7.18 4.16
CA ILE A 21 12.03 -7.07 5.43
C ILE A 21 11.05 -7.15 6.61
N PHE A 22 9.78 -7.31 6.35
CA PHE A 22 8.81 -7.49 7.42
C PHE A 22 9.09 -8.80 8.16
N SER A 23 8.90 -8.77 9.47
CA SER A 23 9.13 -9.93 10.30
C SER A 23 8.26 -11.08 9.82
N GLY A 24 8.79 -12.25 9.71
CA GLY A 24 8.02 -13.42 9.28
C GLY A 24 7.87 -13.59 7.79
N TYR A 25 8.45 -12.70 7.01
CA TYR A 25 8.35 -12.78 5.55
C TYR A 25 8.93 -14.10 5.03
N ARG A 26 8.25 -14.71 4.09
CA ARG A 26 8.72 -15.92 3.45
C ARG A 26 8.92 -15.76 1.96
N SER A 27 7.91 -15.34 1.24
CA SER A 27 8.02 -15.14 -0.19
C SER A 27 6.89 -14.30 -0.73
N HIS A 28 7.03 -13.81 -1.94
CA HIS A 28 5.96 -13.09 -2.61
C HIS A 28 6.13 -13.20 -4.11
N ARG A 29 5.07 -12.92 -4.84
CA ARG A 29 5.13 -12.82 -6.28
C ARG A 29 4.04 -11.88 -6.76
N ILE A 30 4.22 -11.31 -7.94
CA ILE A 30 3.24 -10.43 -8.53
C ILE A 30 2.18 -11.29 -9.20
N ASP A 31 0.94 -11.13 -8.79
CA ASP A 31 -0.18 -11.81 -9.44
C ASP A 31 -0.81 -10.93 -10.51
N TYR A 32 -0.73 -9.61 -10.34
CA TYR A 32 -1.28 -8.68 -11.32
C TYR A 32 -0.56 -7.35 -11.21
N SER A 33 -0.24 -6.75 -12.32
CA SER A 33 0.40 -5.45 -12.33
C SER A 33 -0.22 -4.59 -13.42
N GLY A 34 -0.92 -3.56 -13.04
CA GLY A 34 -1.54 -2.62 -13.96
C GLY A 34 -1.11 -1.20 -13.64
N ALA A 35 -1.62 -0.26 -14.41
CA ALA A 35 -1.24 1.14 -14.25
C ALA A 35 -1.65 1.72 -12.91
N THR A 36 -2.78 1.30 -12.37
CA THR A 36 -3.31 1.86 -11.14
C THR A 36 -3.46 0.85 -10.02
N ARG A 37 -3.14 -0.40 -10.27
CA ARG A 37 -3.31 -1.45 -9.27
C ARG A 37 -2.25 -2.53 -9.43
N THR A 38 -1.70 -3.00 -8.31
CA THR A 38 -0.77 -4.11 -8.31
C THR A 38 -1.21 -5.08 -7.22
N GLU A 39 -1.25 -6.37 -7.54
CA GLU A 39 -1.62 -7.39 -6.58
C GLU A 39 -0.44 -8.34 -6.38
N TYR A 40 -0.12 -8.61 -5.12
CA TYR A 40 0.92 -9.56 -4.77
C TYR A 40 0.34 -10.75 -4.02
N TRP A 41 0.85 -11.91 -4.33
CA TRP A 41 0.66 -13.06 -3.47
C TRP A 41 1.81 -12.98 -2.44
N TYR A 42 1.46 -12.82 -1.18
CA TYR A 42 2.46 -12.57 -0.14
C TYR A 42 2.34 -13.63 0.93
N LYS A 43 3.42 -14.37 1.15
CA LYS A 43 3.44 -15.43 2.15
C LYS A 43 4.29 -15.00 3.33
N SER A 44 3.72 -15.07 4.52
CA SER A 44 4.37 -14.63 5.73
C SER A 44 3.77 -15.33 6.93
N ASP A 45 4.56 -15.45 7.99
CA ASP A 45 4.09 -16.00 9.26
C ASP A 45 3.63 -14.90 10.20
N ILE A 46 3.64 -13.66 9.75
CA ILE A 46 3.25 -12.53 10.57
C ILE A 46 1.75 -12.54 10.83
N GLY A 47 1.35 -12.19 12.01
CA GLY A 47 -0.07 -12.09 12.34
C GLY A 47 -0.72 -10.92 11.65
N SER A 48 -2.04 -10.99 11.44
CA SER A 48 -2.74 -9.95 10.68
C SER A 48 -2.66 -8.57 11.32
N ALA A 49 -2.73 -8.50 12.64
CA ALA A 49 -2.64 -7.20 13.31
C ALA A 49 -1.28 -6.56 13.11
N LYS A 50 -0.23 -7.39 13.09
CA LYS A 50 1.12 -6.88 12.92
C LYS A 50 1.35 -6.50 11.47
N LEU A 51 0.78 -7.23 10.53
CA LEU A 51 0.88 -6.91 9.12
C LEU A 51 0.20 -5.57 8.85
N ASP A 52 -0.96 -5.36 9.41
CA ASP A 52 -1.69 -4.12 9.26
C ASP A 52 -0.83 -2.95 9.76
N ARG A 53 -0.23 -3.10 10.92
CA ARG A 53 0.62 -2.08 11.52
C ARG A 53 1.86 -1.83 10.67
N ASN A 54 2.43 -2.89 10.11
CA ASN A 54 3.62 -2.75 9.27
C ASN A 54 3.28 -2.05 7.94
N LEU A 55 2.09 -2.28 7.41
CA LEU A 55 1.67 -1.58 6.20
C LEU A 55 1.51 -0.08 6.48
N HIS A 56 0.99 0.28 7.63
CA HIS A 56 0.89 1.68 8.01
C HIS A 56 2.28 2.31 8.18
N LYS A 57 3.21 1.57 8.77
CA LYS A 57 4.56 2.05 8.95
C LYS A 57 5.27 2.25 7.63
N LEU A 58 5.03 1.33 6.70
CA LEU A 58 5.64 1.40 5.39
C LEU A 58 5.20 2.68 4.67
N LEU A 59 3.91 2.99 4.74
CA LEU A 59 3.40 4.20 4.13
C LEU A 59 4.04 5.44 4.75
N ALA A 60 4.17 5.45 6.05
CA ALA A 60 4.77 6.58 6.74
C ALA A 60 6.23 6.75 6.36
N ARG A 61 6.96 5.65 6.22
CA ARG A 61 8.36 5.72 5.85
C ARG A 61 8.57 6.28 4.45
N LEU A 62 7.63 6.04 3.56
CA LEU A 62 7.71 6.53 2.20
C LEU A 62 7.00 7.88 2.02
N ASP A 63 6.51 8.42 3.11
CA ASP A 63 5.77 9.69 3.08
C ASP A 63 4.56 9.60 2.16
N LEU A 64 3.90 8.47 2.19
CA LEU A 64 2.70 8.26 1.42
C LEU A 64 1.50 8.17 2.34
N ARG A 65 0.35 8.50 1.83
CA ARG A 65 -0.88 8.37 2.59
C ARG A 65 -1.77 7.34 1.94
N GLY A 66 -2.30 6.45 2.74
CA GLY A 66 -3.14 5.39 2.24
C GLY A 66 -4.06 4.83 3.29
N MET A 67 -5.08 4.12 2.82
CA MET A 67 -6.01 3.42 3.65
C MET A 67 -5.70 1.95 3.56
N VAL A 68 -5.61 1.29 4.71
CA VAL A 68 -5.35 -0.15 4.76
C VAL A 68 -6.62 -0.85 5.22
N GLN A 69 -7.11 -1.78 4.42
CA GLN A 69 -8.29 -2.55 4.76
C GLN A 69 -8.00 -4.03 4.64
N GLY A 70 -8.32 -4.79 5.66
CA GLY A 70 -8.14 -6.24 5.65
C GLY A 70 -9.47 -6.95 5.61
N SER A 71 -9.56 -8.01 4.80
CA SER A 71 -10.75 -8.82 4.73
C SER A 71 -10.31 -10.25 4.46
N GLY A 72 -10.49 -11.14 5.41
CA GLY A 72 -10.03 -12.52 5.29
C GLY A 72 -8.54 -12.56 5.09
N ASN A 73 -8.10 -13.13 3.99
CA ASN A 73 -6.68 -13.23 3.68
C ASN A 73 -6.21 -12.15 2.72
N THR A 74 -7.00 -11.12 2.52
CA THR A 74 -6.66 -10.07 1.56
C THR A 74 -6.53 -8.73 2.26
N TYR A 75 -5.46 -8.02 1.97
CA TYR A 75 -5.27 -6.66 2.45
C TYR A 75 -5.23 -5.73 1.25
N THR A 76 -5.98 -4.65 1.32
CA THR A 76 -6.02 -3.65 0.26
C THR A 76 -5.48 -2.35 0.80
N VAL A 77 -4.51 -1.76 0.11
CA VAL A 77 -3.94 -0.47 0.46
C VAL A 77 -4.26 0.49 -0.67
N LYS A 78 -5.05 1.51 -0.37
CA LYS A 78 -5.45 2.50 -1.36
C LYS A 78 -4.82 3.83 -1.06
N LYS A 79 -4.22 4.44 -2.06
CA LYS A 79 -3.58 5.74 -1.89
C LYS A 79 -4.63 6.82 -1.68
N ILE A 80 -4.40 7.69 -0.71
CA ILE A 80 -5.21 8.86 -0.48
C ILE A 80 -4.47 10.04 -1.06
N SER A 81 -5.10 10.72 -1.99
CA SER A 81 -4.45 11.84 -2.66
C SER A 81 -4.62 13.11 -1.89
N LEU A 82 -3.51 13.73 -1.54
CA LEU A 82 -3.55 14.98 -0.85
C LEU A 82 -3.91 16.08 -1.80
N ARG A 83 -3.72 15.87 -3.05
CA ARG A 83 -4.01 16.85 -4.00
C ARG A 83 -5.43 17.20 -4.03
N ASN A 84 -6.28 16.33 -3.76
CA ASN A 84 -7.67 16.62 -3.77
C ASN A 84 -8.01 17.72 -2.83
N LYS A 85 -7.39 17.74 -1.71
CA LYS A 85 -7.61 18.73 -0.78
C LYS A 85 -7.17 20.01 -1.29
N LYS A 86 -6.08 20.07 -1.89
CA LYS A 86 -5.56 21.21 -2.36
C LYS A 86 -6.43 21.76 -3.41
N SER A 87 -6.97 20.98 -4.23
CA SER A 87 -7.80 21.46 -5.27
C SER A 87 -9.02 22.09 -4.76
N GLU A 88 -9.52 21.62 -3.71
CA GLU A 88 -10.68 22.17 -3.18
C GLU A 88 -10.46 23.52 -2.69
N ILE A 89 -9.36 23.77 -2.16
CA ILE A 89 -9.08 25.01 -1.60
C ILE A 89 -8.89 26.01 -2.62
N THR A 90 -8.24 25.70 -3.60
CA THR A 90 -7.90 26.62 -4.53
C THR A 90 -8.97 27.14 -5.30
N PRO A 91 -9.78 26.40 -5.75
CA PRO A 91 -10.71 26.88 -6.65
C PRO A 91 -11.48 27.94 -6.14
N SER A 92 -11.65 27.86 -5.00
CA SER A 92 -12.47 28.74 -4.51
C SER A 92 -11.98 30.04 -4.60
N GLU A 93 -10.83 30.15 -4.64
CA GLU A 93 -10.32 31.34 -4.57
C GLU A 93 -10.42 32.08 -5.68
N TRP A 94 -10.91 31.73 -6.60
CA TRP A 94 -11.05 32.63 -7.65
C TRP A 94 -12.36 32.73 -8.10
#